data_0b9f6321f4dee69b0edef37bc93d1d30
#
_entry.id   0b9f6321f4dee69b0edef37bc93d1d30
#
_cell.length_a   1.000
_cell.length_b   1.000
_cell.length_c   1.000
_cell.angle_alpha   90.00
_cell.angle_beta   90.00
_cell.angle_gamma   90.00
#
_symmetry.space_group_name_H-M   'P 1'
#
loop_
_entity.id
_entity.type
_entity.pdbx_description
1 polymer ?
#
loop_
_entity_poly.entity_id
_entity_poly.type
_entity_poly.pdbx_seq_one_letter_code
_entity_poly.pdbx_strand_id
1 'polypeptide(L)'
;LEPITIPPHRKIFVSGDGIVEIEPLNAPLGQKVRVGQLGTTSGSEVPLAKSTDGFVRTVNGTIPELDNRTRLLSGFLEGSNVKSVDELVIGIDQSRAYEINVKFISTAQEIDEASASLMRMPS
;
A
#
# COMPACT_ATOMS: atom_id res chain seq x y z
N LEU A 1 -0.02 6.94 -22.00
CA LEU A 1 0.81 5.73 -22.03
C LEU A 1 0.10 4.71 -22.89
N GLU A 2 0.76 4.25 -23.94
CA GLU A 2 0.23 3.17 -24.77
C GLU A 2 0.58 1.82 -24.13
N PRO A 3 -0.32 0.83 -24.24
CA PRO A 3 -0.03 -0.52 -23.75
C PRO A 3 1.09 -1.15 -24.58
N ILE A 4 2.01 -1.86 -23.92
CA ILE A 4 3.07 -2.59 -24.61
C ILE A 4 2.47 -3.84 -25.23
N THR A 5 2.49 -3.93 -26.56
CA THR A 5 2.05 -5.13 -27.28
C THR A 5 3.20 -6.12 -27.36
N ILE A 6 3.01 -7.30 -26.78
CA ILE A 6 4.03 -8.37 -26.79
C ILE A 6 3.69 -9.37 -27.89
N PRO A 7 4.51 -9.51 -28.94
CA PRO A 7 4.29 -10.51 -29.98
C PRO A 7 4.54 -11.94 -29.47
N PRO A 8 4.17 -12.98 -30.26
CA PRO A 8 4.45 -14.36 -29.88
C PRO A 8 5.93 -14.63 -29.60
N HIS A 9 6.22 -15.19 -28.44
CA HIS A 9 7.57 -15.31 -27.91
C HIS A 9 7.77 -16.63 -27.15
N ARG A 10 9.03 -17.03 -26.98
CA ARG A 10 9.44 -18.17 -26.15
C ARG A 10 9.67 -17.75 -24.70
N LYS A 11 10.34 -16.64 -24.50
CA LYS A 11 10.70 -16.10 -23.18
C LYS A 11 10.57 -14.59 -23.16
N ILE A 12 10.21 -14.06 -21.98
CA ILE A 12 10.21 -12.61 -21.67
C ILE A 12 11.33 -12.36 -20.66
N PHE A 13 12.06 -11.29 -20.88
CA PHE A 13 13.07 -10.78 -19.98
C PHE A 13 12.73 -9.34 -19.62
N VAL A 14 12.79 -9.01 -18.33
CA VAL A 14 12.63 -7.64 -17.85
C VAL A 14 13.93 -7.28 -17.13
N SER A 15 14.60 -6.25 -17.64
CA SER A 15 15.84 -5.77 -17.02
C SER A 15 15.56 -4.90 -15.80
N GLY A 16 16.56 -4.67 -14.98
CA GLY A 16 16.48 -3.78 -13.83
C GLY A 16 16.05 -2.34 -14.18
N ASP A 17 16.31 -1.89 -15.39
CA ASP A 17 15.92 -0.57 -15.90
C ASP A 17 14.50 -0.55 -16.53
N GLY A 18 13.74 -1.64 -16.38
CA GLY A 18 12.41 -1.75 -16.93
C GLY A 18 12.33 -2.07 -18.42
N ILE A 19 13.44 -2.35 -19.09
CA ILE A 19 13.45 -2.72 -20.51
C ILE A 19 12.86 -4.12 -20.65
N VAL A 20 11.83 -4.24 -21.50
CA VAL A 20 11.17 -5.51 -21.82
C VAL A 20 11.76 -6.03 -23.12
N GLU A 21 12.38 -7.19 -23.04
CA GLU A 21 12.92 -7.94 -24.18
C GLU A 21 12.21 -9.29 -24.30
N ILE A 22 12.06 -9.76 -25.51
CA ILE A 22 11.51 -11.08 -25.79
C ILE A 22 12.47 -11.90 -26.65
N GLU A 23 12.37 -13.21 -26.54
CA GLU A 23 12.93 -14.17 -27.50
C GLU A 23 11.80 -14.60 -28.46
N PRO A 24 11.78 -14.09 -29.70
CA PRO A 24 10.69 -14.39 -30.64
C PRO A 24 10.69 -15.87 -31.04
N LEU A 25 9.50 -16.44 -31.36
CA LEU A 25 9.37 -17.81 -31.82
C LEU A 25 10.13 -18.09 -33.12
N ASN A 26 10.17 -17.12 -34.00
CA ASN A 26 10.72 -17.25 -35.36
C ASN A 26 12.18 -16.79 -35.47
N ALA A 27 12.84 -16.48 -34.35
CA ALA A 27 14.24 -16.06 -34.32
C ALA A 27 15.17 -17.19 -33.85
N PRO A 28 16.46 -17.13 -34.18
CA PRO A 28 17.46 -18.03 -33.62
C PRO A 28 17.46 -18.00 -32.10
N LEU A 29 17.82 -19.12 -31.47
CA LEU A 29 17.90 -19.24 -29.99
C LEU A 29 18.90 -18.22 -29.45
N GLY A 30 18.49 -17.51 -28.41
CA GLY A 30 19.30 -16.50 -27.74
C GLY A 30 19.22 -15.08 -28.34
N GLN A 31 18.53 -14.89 -29.45
CA GLN A 31 18.32 -13.56 -30.01
C GLN A 31 17.20 -12.87 -29.23
N LYS A 32 17.54 -11.73 -28.59
CA LYS A 32 16.61 -10.89 -27.87
C LYS A 32 16.20 -9.69 -28.69
N VAL A 33 14.94 -9.34 -28.64
CA VAL A 33 14.36 -8.16 -29.29
C VAL A 33 13.67 -7.31 -28.22
N ARG A 34 14.04 -6.03 -28.16
CA ARG A 34 13.38 -5.06 -27.30
C ARG A 34 11.99 -4.76 -27.82
N VAL A 35 10.98 -4.89 -26.93
CA VAL A 35 9.57 -4.66 -27.25
C VAL A 35 9.09 -3.33 -26.65
N GLY A 36 9.57 -2.97 -25.49
CA GLY A 36 9.16 -1.75 -24.82
C GLY A 36 9.94 -1.49 -23.54
N GLN A 37 9.47 -0.52 -22.77
CA GLN A 37 10.04 -0.18 -21.49
C GLN A 37 8.92 0.13 -20.50
N LEU A 38 8.99 -0.48 -19.31
CA LEU A 38 8.12 -0.18 -18.20
C LEU A 38 8.55 1.15 -17.57
N GLY A 39 7.60 2.04 -17.38
CA GLY A 39 7.83 3.25 -16.61
C GLY A 39 7.85 2.95 -15.12
N THR A 40 8.86 3.43 -14.43
CA THR A 40 8.98 3.32 -12.97
C THR A 40 8.90 4.70 -12.34
N THR A 41 8.30 4.80 -11.17
CA THR A 41 8.27 6.01 -10.36
C THR A 41 8.47 5.68 -8.90
N SER A 42 9.08 6.61 -8.18
CA SER A 42 9.26 6.52 -6.73
C SER A 42 8.15 7.28 -6.01
N GLY A 43 7.57 6.67 -4.98
CA GLY A 43 6.59 7.33 -4.11
C GLY A 43 7.16 8.44 -3.24
N SER A 44 8.49 8.65 -3.26
CA SER A 44 9.15 9.71 -2.47
C SER A 44 8.96 11.11 -3.06
N GLU A 45 8.76 11.23 -4.36
CA GLU A 45 8.65 12.52 -5.06
C GLU A 45 7.19 12.90 -5.36
N VAL A 46 6.32 11.91 -5.43
CA VAL A 46 4.90 12.12 -5.78
C VAL A 46 4.01 11.41 -4.77
N PRO A 47 3.04 12.09 -4.16
CA PRO A 47 2.11 11.46 -3.23
C PRO A 47 1.26 10.43 -3.96
N LEU A 48 1.41 9.17 -3.55
CA LEU A 48 0.68 8.03 -4.08
C LEU A 48 -0.41 7.61 -3.09
N ALA A 49 -1.57 7.24 -3.61
CA ALA A 49 -2.67 6.70 -2.82
C ALA A 49 -3.18 5.40 -3.45
N LYS A 50 -3.56 4.45 -2.59
CA LYS A 50 -4.21 3.23 -3.02
C LYS A 50 -5.69 3.53 -3.31
N SER A 51 -6.13 3.24 -4.52
CA SER A 51 -7.53 3.38 -4.93
C SER A 51 -8.35 2.17 -4.48
N THR A 52 -9.67 2.32 -4.47
CA THR A 52 -10.62 1.25 -4.10
C THR A 52 -10.56 0.03 -5.04
N ASP A 53 -10.06 0.21 -6.25
CA ASP A 53 -9.83 -0.87 -7.23
C ASP A 53 -8.51 -1.64 -6.98
N GLY A 54 -7.77 -1.29 -5.92
CA GLY A 54 -6.52 -1.92 -5.54
C GLY A 54 -5.27 -1.38 -6.23
N PHE A 55 -5.42 -0.49 -7.22
CA PHE A 55 -4.28 0.14 -7.90
C PHE A 55 -3.76 1.34 -7.11
N VAL A 56 -2.46 1.59 -7.24
CA VAL A 56 -1.82 2.78 -6.68
C VAL A 56 -1.81 3.86 -7.76
N ARG A 57 -2.30 5.05 -7.40
CA ARG A 57 -2.38 6.21 -8.29
C ARG A 57 -1.84 7.44 -7.59
N THR A 58 -1.46 8.43 -8.37
CA THR A 58 -1.13 9.75 -7.82
C THR A 58 -2.39 10.42 -7.28
N VAL A 59 -2.26 11.09 -6.13
CA VAL A 59 -3.40 11.79 -5.48
C VAL A 59 -4.00 12.85 -6.42
N ASN A 60 -3.17 13.48 -7.24
CA ASN A 60 -3.59 14.53 -8.16
C ASN A 60 -4.06 14.00 -9.53
N GLY A 61 -4.06 12.69 -9.78
CA GLY A 61 -4.44 12.08 -11.05
C GLY A 61 -3.45 12.33 -12.20
N THR A 62 -2.33 12.99 -11.96
CA THR A 62 -1.29 13.22 -12.95
C THR A 62 -0.42 11.98 -13.14
N ILE A 63 0.05 11.74 -14.37
CA ILE A 63 1.04 10.68 -14.62
C ILE A 63 2.38 11.19 -14.07
N PRO A 64 3.03 10.47 -13.13
CA PRO A 64 4.32 10.90 -12.59
C PRO A 64 5.42 10.82 -13.65
N GLU A 65 6.45 11.63 -13.48
CA GLU A 65 7.65 11.53 -14.29
C GLU A 65 8.36 10.20 -14.05
N LEU A 66 9.06 9.72 -15.08
CA LEU A 66 9.80 8.46 -15.01
C LEU A 66 11.04 8.64 -14.12
N ASP A 67 11.18 7.78 -13.12
CA ASP A 67 12.36 7.74 -12.26
C ASP A 67 13.32 6.64 -12.70
N ASN A 68 14.43 7.03 -13.27
CA ASN A 68 15.50 6.11 -13.72
C ASN A 68 16.34 5.53 -12.57
N ARG A 69 16.12 5.99 -11.34
CA ARG A 69 16.81 5.46 -10.14
C ARG A 69 16.15 4.23 -9.58
N THR A 70 14.85 4.05 -9.85
CA THR A 70 14.09 2.88 -9.40
C THR A 70 14.51 1.64 -10.20
N ARG A 71 14.79 0.55 -9.49
CA ARG A 71 15.19 -0.73 -10.08
C ARG A 71 14.10 -1.78 -9.94
N LEU A 72 13.93 -2.57 -11.01
CA LEU A 72 13.02 -3.70 -11.04
C LEU A 72 13.78 -5.01 -10.81
N LEU A 73 13.19 -5.92 -10.05
CA LEU A 73 13.68 -7.27 -9.87
C LEU A 73 12.68 -8.24 -10.50
N SER A 74 13.06 -8.83 -11.63
CA SER A 74 12.25 -9.84 -12.30
C SER A 74 12.31 -11.17 -11.55
N GLY A 75 11.18 -11.88 -11.46
CA GLY A 75 11.11 -13.19 -10.78
C GLY A 75 10.93 -13.12 -9.26
N PHE A 76 10.74 -11.94 -8.69
CA PHE A 76 10.47 -11.75 -7.28
C PHE A 76 9.07 -11.17 -7.08
N LEU A 77 8.45 -11.55 -5.98
CA LEU A 77 7.23 -10.91 -5.48
C LEU A 77 7.62 -10.06 -4.28
N GLU A 78 7.07 -8.85 -4.23
CA GLU A 78 7.25 -7.99 -3.07
C GLU A 78 6.52 -8.58 -1.86
N GLY A 79 7.23 -8.74 -0.76
CA GLY A 79 6.66 -9.20 0.50
C GLY A 79 5.95 -8.06 1.24
N SER A 80 5.11 -8.41 2.20
CA SER A 80 4.50 -7.40 3.09
C SER A 80 5.57 -6.81 4.02
N ASN A 81 5.57 -5.49 4.15
CA ASN A 81 6.36 -4.77 5.16
C ASN A 81 5.63 -4.66 6.51
N VAL A 82 4.40 -5.19 6.60
CA VAL A 82 3.63 -5.23 7.84
C VAL A 82 4.11 -6.38 8.71
N LYS A 83 4.52 -6.06 9.93
CA LYS A 83 4.85 -7.04 10.95
C LYS A 83 3.60 -7.37 11.76
N SER A 84 3.04 -8.55 11.53
CA SER A 84 1.78 -8.97 12.14
C SER A 84 1.82 -8.96 13.69
N VAL A 85 2.98 -9.20 14.26
CA VAL A 85 3.16 -9.16 15.73
C VAL A 85 3.08 -7.73 16.26
N ASP A 86 3.71 -6.77 15.56
CA ASP A 86 3.69 -5.36 15.95
C ASP A 86 2.25 -4.81 15.84
N GLU A 87 1.53 -5.16 14.79
CA GLU A 87 0.12 -4.78 14.60
C GLU A 87 -0.80 -5.39 15.67
N LEU A 88 -0.52 -6.62 16.10
CA LEU A 88 -1.25 -7.26 17.19
C LEU A 88 -1.06 -6.51 18.52
N VAL A 89 0.17 -6.10 18.82
CA VAL A 89 0.48 -5.31 20.03
C VAL A 89 -0.26 -3.98 19.99
N ILE A 90 -0.21 -3.27 18.86
CA ILE A 90 -0.94 -2.02 18.66
C ILE A 90 -2.46 -2.24 18.86
N GLY A 91 -3.02 -3.31 18.32
CA GLY A 91 -4.41 -3.67 18.51
C GLY A 91 -4.81 -3.91 19.97
N ILE A 92 -3.94 -4.58 20.74
CA ILE A 92 -4.14 -4.78 22.18
C ILE A 92 -4.09 -3.45 22.94
N ASP A 93 -3.15 -2.59 22.63
CA ASP A 93 -3.03 -1.27 23.26
C ASP A 93 -4.23 -0.38 22.97
N GLN A 94 -4.74 -0.40 21.72
CA GLN A 94 -5.97 0.30 21.35
C GLN A 94 -7.19 -0.24 22.09
N SER A 95 -7.31 -1.57 22.25
CA SER A 95 -8.38 -2.19 23.01
C SER A 95 -8.36 -1.76 24.48
N ARG A 96 -7.18 -1.76 25.10
CA ARG A 96 -7.02 -1.27 26.48
C ARG A 96 -7.37 0.21 26.63
N ALA A 97 -6.93 1.04 25.68
CA ALA A 97 -7.27 2.46 25.69
C ALA A 97 -8.80 2.68 25.57
N TYR A 98 -9.46 1.88 24.75
CA TYR A 98 -10.92 1.90 24.66
C TYR A 98 -11.59 1.50 25.96
N GLU A 99 -11.17 0.42 26.60
CA GLU A 99 -11.70 -0.04 27.90
C GLU A 99 -11.54 1.03 29.01
N ILE A 100 -10.37 1.68 29.04
CA ILE A 100 -10.11 2.78 30.00
C ILE A 100 -11.09 3.95 29.75
N ASN A 101 -11.27 4.33 28.48
CA ASN A 101 -12.18 5.42 28.12
C ASN A 101 -13.65 5.09 28.50
N VAL A 102 -14.10 3.87 28.21
CA VAL A 102 -15.45 3.41 28.60
C VAL A 102 -15.61 3.45 30.11
N LYS A 103 -14.63 2.96 30.87
CA LYS A 103 -14.64 2.98 32.34
C LYS A 103 -14.65 4.41 32.88
N PHE A 104 -13.92 5.31 32.27
CA PHE A 104 -13.91 6.72 32.64
C PHE A 104 -15.28 7.37 32.46
N ILE A 105 -15.96 7.09 31.33
CA ILE A 105 -17.30 7.57 31.06
C ILE A 105 -18.29 7.01 32.09
N SER A 106 -18.24 5.71 32.40
CA SER A 106 -19.10 5.07 33.41
C SER A 106 -18.90 5.71 34.80
N THR A 107 -17.65 5.94 35.20
CA THR A 107 -17.36 6.60 36.48
C THR A 107 -17.87 8.04 36.50
N ALA A 108 -17.74 8.77 35.39
CA ALA A 108 -18.29 10.14 35.29
C ALA A 108 -19.83 10.14 35.44
N GLN A 109 -20.51 9.17 34.85
CA GLN A 109 -21.98 9.01 35.00
C GLN A 109 -22.38 8.69 36.43
N GLU A 110 -21.64 7.78 37.12
CA GLU A 110 -21.88 7.46 38.53
C GLU A 110 -21.71 8.68 39.45
N ILE A 111 -20.69 9.53 39.18
CA ILE A 111 -20.50 10.77 39.93
C ILE A 111 -21.64 11.76 39.70
N ASP A 112 -22.08 11.88 38.45
CA ASP A 112 -23.18 12.80 38.11
C ASP A 112 -24.49 12.36 38.73
N GLU A 113 -24.82 11.05 38.72
CA GLU A 113 -25.97 10.48 39.40
C GLU A 113 -25.92 10.67 40.91
N ALA A 114 -24.74 10.45 41.55
CA ALA A 114 -24.57 10.67 42.95
C ALA A 114 -24.75 12.15 43.34
N SER A 115 -24.19 13.07 42.51
CA SER A 115 -24.35 14.50 42.70
C SER A 115 -25.84 14.94 42.58
N ALA A 116 -26.54 14.41 41.58
CA ALA A 116 -27.96 14.69 41.38
C ALA A 116 -28.83 14.15 42.55
N SER A 117 -28.45 13.01 43.14
CA SER A 117 -29.15 12.46 44.30
C SER A 117 -28.98 13.32 45.54
N LEU A 118 -27.78 13.86 45.79
CA LEU A 118 -27.50 14.79 46.90
C LEU A 118 -28.33 16.09 46.80
N MET A 119 -28.54 16.59 45.59
CA MET A 119 -29.35 17.80 45.39
C MET A 119 -30.87 17.56 45.60
N ARG A 120 -31.34 16.31 45.60
CA ARG A 120 -32.73 15.94 45.81
C ARG A 120 -33.05 15.59 47.27
N MET A 121 -32.10 15.63 48.18
CA MET A 121 -32.37 15.40 49.59
C MET A 121 -33.23 16.55 50.16
N PRO A 122 -34.45 16.28 50.66
CA PRO A 122 -35.24 17.27 51.34
C PRO A 122 -34.56 17.68 52.66
N SER A 123 -34.47 18.99 52.90
CA SER A 123 -34.05 19.60 54.18
C SER A 123 -34.99 19.31 55.30
#